data_bd81bb1dd2f30b1baae5083d5b8a09d6
#
_entry.id   bd81bb1dd2f30b1baae5083d5b8a09d6
#
_cell.length_a   1.000
_cell.length_b   1.000
_cell.length_c   1.000
_cell.angle_alpha   90.00
_cell.angle_beta   90.00
_cell.angle_gamma   90.00
#
_symmetry.space_group_name_H-M   'P 1'
#
loop_
_entity.id
_entity.type
_entity.pdbx_description
1 polymer ?
#
loop_
_entity_poly.entity_id
_entity_poly.type
_entity_poly.pdbx_seq_one_letter_code
_entity_poly.pdbx_strand_id
1 'polypeptide(L)'
;MKELIKMEVKNKKTLSSLELLEQINLFRQEEYKEKRENNTLTEAEAKRGKFVELEHKDLLKVIRDEFSEEITGLKIYLSEDLGKCNKDKDTDKGKIYVNKYKDTSGKENEMFVLALNQAKQVLMRESKYVRKAVIGYIDYLENQNRQLEELTRLQARELAKATRNIETLNIKALLYYGKVSKPKQKFHYIHYTNLARDIAGIPKGLKRDELTQGQLGILQQVELIMSAVINECINEQIPFTLIYQEVRERTETKAKVLLKALQKIESVDNGPVWSLEYSENKGENSYE
;
A
#
# COMPACT_ATOMS: atom_id res chain seq x y z
N MET A 1 -25.38 -2.70 15.71
CA MET A 1 -24.28 -1.99 15.00
C MET A 1 -22.97 -1.83 15.79
N LYS A 2 -22.94 -2.05 17.12
CA LYS A 2 -21.72 -1.84 17.95
C LYS A 2 -20.80 -3.08 18.13
N GLU A 3 -21.22 -4.28 17.78
CA GLU A 3 -20.40 -5.51 17.96
C GLU A 3 -19.67 -5.99 16.70
N LEU A 4 -20.00 -5.46 15.53
CA LEU A 4 -19.41 -5.83 14.23
C LEU A 4 -18.01 -5.26 13.97
N ILE A 5 -17.48 -4.41 14.86
CA ILE A 5 -16.26 -3.61 14.62
C ILE A 5 -15.00 -4.23 15.27
N LYS A 6 -15.04 -5.47 15.72
CA LYS A 6 -13.85 -6.13 16.31
C LYS A 6 -12.97 -6.90 15.34
N MET A 7 -13.17 -6.76 14.04
CA MET A 7 -12.16 -7.25 13.06
C MET A 7 -11.04 -6.22 12.93
N GLU A 8 -9.80 -6.66 13.10
CA GLU A 8 -8.60 -5.85 12.90
C GLU A 8 -8.69 -5.11 11.56
N VAL A 9 -8.73 -3.78 11.63
CA VAL A 9 -8.75 -2.90 10.45
C VAL A 9 -7.36 -2.93 9.83
N LYS A 10 -7.10 -3.94 9.01
CA LYS A 10 -5.99 -3.91 8.05
C LYS A 10 -6.47 -3.13 6.83
N ASN A 11 -5.56 -2.36 6.21
CA ASN A 11 -5.81 -1.59 4.98
C ASN A 11 -6.35 -2.52 3.87
N LYS A 12 -7.66 -2.72 3.82
CA LYS A 12 -8.32 -3.78 3.06
C LYS A 12 -8.90 -3.19 1.78
N LYS A 13 -8.16 -3.31 0.69
CA LYS A 13 -8.59 -2.85 -0.66
C LYS A 13 -9.44 -3.87 -1.40
N THR A 14 -9.48 -5.11 -0.91
CA THR A 14 -10.20 -6.23 -1.52
C THR A 14 -10.96 -7.04 -0.47
N LEU A 15 -11.99 -7.76 -0.89
CA LEU A 15 -12.73 -8.73 -0.09
C LEU A 15 -12.69 -10.09 -0.77
N SER A 16 -12.46 -11.14 0.00
CA SER A 16 -12.65 -12.51 -0.49
C SER A 16 -14.14 -12.85 -0.58
N SER A 17 -14.48 -13.79 -1.46
CA SER A 17 -15.85 -14.30 -1.55
C SER A 17 -16.35 -14.93 -0.24
N LEU A 18 -15.45 -15.44 0.60
CA LEU A 18 -15.81 -15.97 1.93
C LEU A 18 -16.21 -14.87 2.89
N GLU A 19 -15.42 -13.78 2.95
CA GLU A 19 -15.72 -12.62 3.79
C GLU A 19 -17.01 -11.92 3.36
N LEU A 20 -17.21 -11.79 2.04
CA LEU A 20 -18.45 -11.24 1.50
C LEU A 20 -19.66 -12.12 1.87
N LEU A 21 -19.52 -13.44 1.76
CA LEU A 21 -20.54 -14.40 2.16
C LEU A 21 -20.93 -14.29 3.64
N GLU A 22 -19.91 -14.18 4.51
CA GLU A 22 -20.10 -14.01 5.94
C GLU A 22 -20.91 -12.74 6.25
N GLN A 23 -20.57 -11.62 5.63
CA GLN A 23 -21.30 -10.36 5.79
C GLN A 23 -22.73 -10.45 5.26
N ILE A 24 -22.94 -11.06 4.10
CA ILE A 24 -24.29 -11.26 3.54
C ILE A 24 -25.14 -12.09 4.50
N ASN A 25 -24.63 -13.22 4.98
CA ASN A 25 -25.37 -14.11 5.87
C ASN A 25 -25.66 -13.47 7.23
N LEU A 26 -24.71 -12.68 7.76
CA LEU A 26 -24.93 -11.91 8.98
C LEU A 26 -26.11 -10.94 8.82
N PHE A 27 -26.13 -10.14 7.77
CA PHE A 27 -27.22 -9.19 7.55
C PHE A 27 -28.54 -9.85 7.13
N ARG A 28 -28.53 -11.01 6.48
CA ARG A 28 -29.74 -11.82 6.27
C ARG A 28 -30.32 -12.32 7.59
N GLN A 29 -29.47 -12.71 8.54
CA GLN A 29 -29.88 -13.12 9.87
C GLN A 29 -30.46 -11.93 10.65
N GLU A 30 -29.84 -10.75 10.57
CA GLU A 30 -30.36 -9.53 11.21
C GLU A 30 -31.71 -9.11 10.61
N GLU A 31 -31.84 -9.11 9.28
CA GLU A 31 -33.11 -8.84 8.60
C GLU A 31 -34.24 -9.78 9.06
N TYR A 32 -33.92 -11.07 9.18
CA TYR A 32 -34.90 -12.05 9.66
C TYR A 32 -35.31 -11.80 11.12
N LYS A 33 -34.36 -11.46 12.01
CA LYS A 33 -34.64 -11.10 13.40
C LYS A 33 -35.54 -9.87 13.49
N GLU A 34 -35.21 -8.81 12.74
CA GLU A 34 -35.99 -7.57 12.71
C GLU A 34 -37.41 -7.81 12.18
N LYS A 35 -37.57 -8.57 11.09
CA LYS A 35 -38.91 -8.98 10.59
C LYS A 35 -39.70 -9.78 11.58
N ARG A 36 -39.07 -10.67 12.36
CA ARG A 36 -39.70 -11.47 13.40
C ARG A 36 -40.17 -10.59 14.56
N GLU A 37 -39.36 -9.67 15.02
CA GLU A 37 -39.70 -8.73 16.11
C GLU A 37 -40.84 -7.79 15.69
N ASN A 38 -40.89 -7.36 14.46
CA ASN A 38 -41.90 -6.47 13.90
C ASN A 38 -43.15 -7.21 13.35
N ASN A 39 -43.21 -8.55 13.50
CA ASN A 39 -44.30 -9.39 12.95
C ASN A 39 -44.55 -9.18 11.44
N THR A 40 -43.49 -8.93 10.67
CA THR A 40 -43.52 -8.67 9.19
C THR A 40 -42.98 -9.83 8.38
N LEU A 41 -42.82 -11.02 8.99
CA LEU A 41 -42.43 -12.23 8.27
C LEU A 41 -43.52 -12.65 7.28
N THR A 42 -43.09 -13.04 6.07
CA THR A 42 -43.99 -13.69 5.11
C THR A 42 -44.40 -15.07 5.63
N GLU A 43 -45.52 -15.61 5.16
CA GLU A 43 -45.99 -16.95 5.52
C GLU A 43 -44.91 -18.02 5.28
N ALA A 44 -44.17 -17.91 4.19
CA ALA A 44 -43.08 -18.81 3.84
C ALA A 44 -41.88 -18.69 4.81
N GLU A 45 -41.52 -17.48 5.24
CA GLU A 45 -40.47 -17.23 6.21
C GLU A 45 -40.89 -17.74 7.62
N ALA A 46 -42.13 -17.48 8.01
CA ALA A 46 -42.68 -17.94 9.28
C ALA A 46 -42.75 -19.50 9.35
N LYS A 47 -43.20 -20.14 8.27
CA LYS A 47 -43.27 -21.61 8.16
C LYS A 47 -41.87 -22.24 8.18
N ARG A 48 -40.83 -21.57 7.63
CA ARG A 48 -39.47 -22.06 7.62
C ARG A 48 -38.77 -21.94 8.97
N GLY A 49 -39.16 -21.00 9.80
CA GLY A 49 -38.69 -20.82 11.17
C GLY A 49 -37.23 -20.34 11.29
N LYS A 50 -36.52 -20.14 10.18
CA LYS A 50 -35.12 -19.66 10.13
C LYS A 50 -34.88 -18.83 8.89
N PHE A 51 -33.81 -18.01 8.93
CA PHE A 51 -33.38 -17.26 7.75
C PHE A 51 -32.80 -18.21 6.67
N VAL A 52 -32.74 -17.73 5.42
CA VAL A 52 -32.14 -18.46 4.31
C VAL A 52 -30.68 -18.08 4.21
N GLU A 53 -29.82 -19.01 4.59
CA GLU A 53 -28.37 -18.86 4.44
C GLU A 53 -27.97 -18.97 2.97
N LEU A 54 -27.11 -18.07 2.52
CA LEU A 54 -26.46 -18.18 1.21
C LEU A 54 -25.32 -19.17 1.32
N GLU A 55 -25.28 -20.16 0.43
CA GLU A 55 -24.14 -21.08 0.37
C GLU A 55 -23.02 -20.49 -0.49
N HIS A 56 -21.77 -20.81 -0.16
CA HIS A 56 -20.60 -20.30 -0.89
C HIS A 56 -20.65 -20.67 -2.38
N LYS A 57 -21.08 -21.90 -2.70
CA LYS A 57 -21.22 -22.33 -4.10
C LYS A 57 -22.19 -21.48 -4.92
N ASP A 58 -23.25 -20.94 -4.29
CA ASP A 58 -24.23 -20.11 -4.97
C ASP A 58 -23.73 -18.69 -5.14
N LEU A 59 -23.00 -18.17 -4.14
CA LEU A 59 -22.28 -16.90 -4.29
C LEU A 59 -21.25 -16.96 -5.41
N LEU A 60 -20.48 -18.06 -5.52
CA LEU A 60 -19.52 -18.23 -6.61
C LEU A 60 -20.19 -18.27 -7.99
N LYS A 61 -21.40 -18.84 -8.10
CA LYS A 61 -22.19 -18.77 -9.36
C LYS A 61 -22.57 -17.33 -9.70
N VAL A 62 -23.03 -16.56 -8.70
CA VAL A 62 -23.38 -15.16 -8.89
C VAL A 62 -22.17 -14.36 -9.38
N ILE A 63 -21.00 -14.58 -8.76
CA ILE A 63 -19.76 -13.91 -9.15
C ILE A 63 -19.35 -14.29 -10.58
N ARG A 64 -19.41 -15.57 -10.94
CA ARG A 64 -19.08 -16.03 -12.31
C ARG A 64 -20.04 -15.50 -13.38
N ASP A 65 -21.30 -15.35 -13.01
CA ASP A 65 -22.32 -14.83 -13.93
C ASP A 65 -22.16 -13.31 -14.13
N GLU A 66 -21.88 -12.58 -13.05
CA GLU A 66 -21.70 -11.12 -13.08
C GLU A 66 -20.40 -10.70 -13.79
N PHE A 67 -19.34 -11.51 -13.65
CA PHE A 67 -17.99 -11.20 -14.12
C PHE A 67 -17.46 -12.26 -15.10
N SER A 68 -18.32 -12.77 -15.95
CA SER A 68 -17.96 -13.85 -16.89
C SER A 68 -16.83 -13.47 -17.85
N GLU A 69 -16.76 -12.20 -18.27
CA GLU A 69 -15.74 -11.68 -19.19
C GLU A 69 -14.40 -11.50 -18.46
N GLU A 70 -14.40 -10.99 -17.24
CA GLU A 70 -13.22 -10.74 -16.44
C GLU A 70 -12.57 -12.04 -15.94
N ILE A 71 -13.39 -13.09 -15.71
CA ILE A 71 -12.91 -14.39 -15.22
C ILE A 71 -12.39 -15.27 -16.35
N THR A 72 -12.94 -15.18 -17.57
CA THR A 72 -12.61 -16.10 -18.70
C THR A 72 -11.16 -16.00 -19.19
N GLY A 73 -10.43 -14.93 -18.85
CA GLY A 73 -9.01 -14.74 -19.17
C GLY A 73 -8.03 -15.17 -18.09
N LEU A 74 -8.50 -15.64 -16.95
CA LEU A 74 -7.65 -15.91 -15.79
C LEU A 74 -7.03 -17.30 -15.87
N LYS A 75 -5.70 -17.34 -16.09
CA LYS A 75 -4.89 -18.48 -15.66
C LYS A 75 -5.01 -18.57 -14.13
N ILE A 76 -5.34 -19.75 -13.61
CA ILE A 76 -5.30 -20.05 -12.18
C ILE A 76 -3.86 -19.85 -11.73
N TYR A 77 -3.59 -18.72 -11.06
CA TYR A 77 -2.31 -18.50 -10.41
C TYR A 77 -2.34 -19.25 -9.08
N LEU A 78 -1.60 -20.33 -9.00
CA LEU A 78 -1.27 -20.97 -7.73
C LEU A 78 -0.52 -19.94 -6.86
N SER A 79 -0.67 -20.02 -5.54
CA SER A 79 -0.05 -19.11 -4.57
C SER A 79 1.47 -18.92 -4.76
N GLU A 80 2.15 -19.85 -5.40
CA GLU A 80 3.57 -19.81 -5.74
C GLU A 80 3.91 -18.87 -6.92
N ASP A 81 2.91 -18.51 -7.75
CA ASP A 81 3.11 -17.65 -8.93
C ASP A 81 2.79 -16.16 -8.69
N LEU A 82 2.23 -15.81 -7.53
CA LEU A 82 1.88 -14.42 -7.16
C LEU A 82 3.09 -13.46 -7.17
N GLY A 83 4.32 -14.01 -6.98
CA GLY A 83 5.56 -13.23 -7.06
C GLY A 83 6.08 -12.97 -8.47
N LYS A 84 5.57 -13.65 -9.51
CA LYS A 84 6.10 -13.58 -10.89
C LYS A 84 5.26 -12.75 -11.86
N CYS A 85 4.08 -12.26 -11.44
CA CYS A 85 3.08 -11.64 -12.32
C CYS A 85 3.23 -10.13 -12.55
N ASN A 86 4.40 -9.55 -12.29
CA ASN A 86 4.62 -8.09 -12.24
C ASN A 86 5.06 -7.43 -13.55
N LYS A 87 4.71 -7.95 -14.74
CA LYS A 87 5.19 -7.31 -15.97
C LYS A 87 4.20 -6.45 -16.75
N ASP A 88 2.90 -6.46 -16.42
CA ASP A 88 1.90 -5.67 -17.16
C ASP A 88 1.12 -4.74 -16.22
N LYS A 89 1.70 -3.57 -15.94
CA LYS A 89 1.21 -2.58 -14.97
C LYS A 89 -0.14 -1.91 -15.31
N ASP A 90 -0.65 -2.03 -16.53
CA ASP A 90 -1.86 -1.30 -16.97
C ASP A 90 -3.09 -2.19 -17.23
N THR A 91 -2.95 -3.51 -17.18
CA THR A 91 -4.02 -4.46 -17.50
C THR A 91 -4.76 -5.01 -16.29
N ASP A 92 -4.36 -4.67 -15.07
CA ASP A 92 -4.92 -5.26 -13.83
C ASP A 92 -6.14 -4.54 -13.22
N LYS A 93 -6.53 -3.39 -13.78
CA LYS A 93 -7.73 -2.69 -13.33
C LYS A 93 -8.98 -3.43 -13.77
N GLY A 94 -9.59 -4.15 -12.84
CA GLY A 94 -10.87 -4.86 -13.06
C GLY A 94 -10.78 -6.38 -13.03
N LYS A 95 -9.60 -6.98 -12.95
CA LYS A 95 -9.45 -8.43 -12.88
C LYS A 95 -9.87 -8.99 -11.51
N ILE A 96 -10.50 -10.14 -11.54
CA ILE A 96 -10.86 -10.92 -10.35
C ILE A 96 -9.83 -12.02 -10.19
N TYR A 97 -9.25 -12.14 -9.00
CA TYR A 97 -8.28 -13.18 -8.69
C TYR A 97 -8.98 -14.42 -8.14
N VAL A 98 -8.55 -15.60 -8.59
CA VAL A 98 -9.03 -16.88 -8.08
C VAL A 98 -7.96 -17.44 -7.14
N ASN A 99 -8.34 -17.68 -5.89
CA ASN A 99 -7.50 -18.33 -4.89
C ASN A 99 -8.12 -19.65 -4.46
N LYS A 100 -7.31 -20.51 -3.82
CA LYS A 100 -7.78 -21.74 -3.20
C LYS A 100 -7.69 -21.64 -1.68
N TYR A 101 -8.66 -22.24 -1.01
CA TYR A 101 -8.65 -22.40 0.45
C TYR A 101 -8.99 -23.85 0.81
N LYS A 102 -8.55 -24.29 1.97
CA LYS A 102 -8.93 -25.60 2.52
C LYS A 102 -10.10 -25.41 3.48
N ASP A 103 -11.15 -26.17 3.27
CA ASP A 103 -12.27 -26.20 4.20
C ASP A 103 -11.94 -27.02 5.47
N THR A 104 -12.87 -27.08 6.41
CA THR A 104 -12.71 -27.83 7.67
C THR A 104 -12.48 -29.32 7.47
N SER A 105 -12.82 -29.89 6.29
CA SER A 105 -12.58 -31.27 5.90
C SER A 105 -11.22 -31.48 5.22
N GLY A 106 -10.44 -30.40 5.00
CA GLY A 106 -9.17 -30.43 4.31
C GLY A 106 -9.28 -30.42 2.77
N LYS A 107 -10.49 -30.32 2.22
CA LYS A 107 -10.73 -30.24 0.78
C LYS A 107 -10.40 -28.86 0.26
N GLU A 108 -9.67 -28.81 -0.86
CA GLU A 108 -9.39 -27.56 -1.56
C GLU A 108 -10.63 -27.08 -2.33
N ASN A 109 -11.03 -25.85 -2.06
CA ASN A 109 -12.12 -25.16 -2.72
C ASN A 109 -11.62 -23.84 -3.30
N GLU A 110 -12.28 -23.36 -4.36
CA GLU A 110 -11.99 -22.06 -4.97
C GLU A 110 -12.64 -20.92 -4.19
N MET A 111 -11.99 -19.75 -4.14
CA MET A 111 -12.56 -18.48 -3.71
C MET A 111 -12.13 -17.36 -4.63
N PHE A 112 -12.98 -16.36 -4.79
CA PHE A 112 -12.65 -15.14 -5.53
C PHE A 112 -12.18 -14.04 -4.60
N VAL A 113 -11.25 -13.22 -5.08
CA VAL A 113 -10.84 -11.97 -4.42
C VAL A 113 -11.33 -10.82 -5.27
N LEU A 114 -12.23 -10.03 -4.71
CA LEU A 114 -12.96 -8.95 -5.35
C LEU A 114 -12.45 -7.59 -4.87
N ALA A 115 -12.32 -6.62 -5.78
CA ALA A 115 -12.20 -5.23 -5.39
C ALA A 115 -13.50 -4.77 -4.70
N LEU A 116 -13.43 -3.72 -3.87
CA LEU A 116 -14.60 -3.27 -3.10
C LEU A 116 -15.79 -2.85 -4.00
N ASN A 117 -15.51 -2.25 -5.15
CA ASN A 117 -16.55 -1.92 -6.14
C ASN A 117 -17.19 -3.17 -6.78
N GLN A 118 -16.41 -4.22 -7.06
CA GLN A 118 -16.92 -5.49 -7.57
C GLN A 118 -17.78 -6.20 -6.52
N ALA A 119 -17.37 -6.18 -5.26
CA ALA A 119 -18.19 -6.71 -4.17
C ALA A 119 -19.56 -6.01 -4.09
N LYS A 120 -19.63 -4.68 -4.32
CA LYS A 120 -20.91 -3.94 -4.40
C LYS A 120 -21.81 -4.42 -5.55
N GLN A 121 -21.24 -4.78 -6.70
CA GLN A 121 -22.01 -5.28 -7.86
C GLN A 121 -22.67 -6.64 -7.56
N VAL A 122 -21.94 -7.56 -6.93
CA VAL A 122 -22.47 -8.87 -6.51
C VAL A 122 -23.75 -8.75 -5.67
N LEU A 123 -23.87 -7.68 -4.89
CA LEU A 123 -25.00 -7.46 -3.99
C LEU A 123 -26.32 -7.08 -4.68
N MET A 124 -26.31 -6.86 -5.99
CA MET A 124 -27.53 -6.45 -6.72
C MET A 124 -28.66 -7.50 -6.65
N ARG A 125 -28.32 -8.76 -6.43
CA ARG A 125 -29.29 -9.87 -6.26
C ARG A 125 -29.81 -10.04 -4.84
N GLU A 126 -29.25 -9.31 -3.86
CA GLU A 126 -29.66 -9.38 -2.46
C GLU A 126 -30.90 -8.49 -2.19
N SER A 127 -31.56 -8.74 -1.03
CA SER A 127 -32.65 -7.90 -0.57
C SER A 127 -32.18 -6.45 -0.40
N LYS A 128 -33.12 -5.50 -0.48
CA LYS A 128 -32.82 -4.08 -0.26
C LYS A 128 -32.16 -3.83 1.10
N TYR A 129 -32.56 -4.56 2.14
CA TYR A 129 -32.00 -4.45 3.48
C TYR A 129 -30.55 -4.91 3.50
N VAL A 130 -30.27 -6.15 3.07
CA VAL A 130 -28.93 -6.74 3.05
C VAL A 130 -27.99 -5.91 2.19
N ARG A 131 -28.42 -5.53 0.98
CA ARG A 131 -27.65 -4.71 0.06
C ARG A 131 -27.24 -3.39 0.70
N LYS A 132 -28.17 -2.65 1.32
CA LYS A 132 -27.87 -1.39 2.02
C LYS A 132 -26.88 -1.57 3.16
N ALA A 133 -27.03 -2.62 3.96
CA ALA A 133 -26.18 -2.90 5.10
C ALA A 133 -24.75 -3.28 4.68
N VAL A 134 -24.58 -4.17 3.68
CA VAL A 134 -23.28 -4.59 3.18
C VAL A 134 -22.56 -3.44 2.42
N ILE A 135 -23.31 -2.63 1.64
CA ILE A 135 -22.73 -1.43 1.04
C ILE A 135 -22.22 -0.48 2.12
N GLY A 136 -23.00 -0.24 3.18
CA GLY A 136 -22.55 0.58 4.32
C GLY A 136 -21.28 0.05 4.98
N TYR A 137 -21.12 -1.27 5.10
CA TYR A 137 -19.88 -1.88 5.57
C TYR A 137 -18.71 -1.65 4.60
N ILE A 138 -18.92 -1.80 3.29
CA ILE A 138 -17.88 -1.55 2.29
C ILE A 138 -17.48 -0.07 2.27
N ASP A 139 -18.44 0.86 2.35
CA ASP A 139 -18.17 2.30 2.44
C ASP A 139 -17.37 2.66 3.70
N TYR A 140 -17.66 1.97 4.81
CA TYR A 140 -16.85 2.10 6.02
C TYR A 140 -15.39 1.69 5.78
N LEU A 141 -15.16 0.53 5.13
CA LEU A 141 -13.79 0.08 4.78
C LEU A 141 -13.08 1.07 3.86
N GLU A 142 -13.76 1.60 2.84
CA GLU A 142 -13.21 2.60 1.93
C GLU A 142 -12.81 3.89 2.66
N ASN A 143 -13.64 4.34 3.60
CA ASN A 143 -13.35 5.53 4.41
C ASN A 143 -12.15 5.29 5.35
N GLN A 144 -12.04 4.11 5.97
CA GLN A 144 -10.88 3.75 6.79
C GLN A 144 -9.59 3.73 5.95
N ASN A 145 -9.63 3.16 4.76
CA ASN A 145 -8.48 3.15 3.85
C ASN A 145 -8.05 4.57 3.50
N ARG A 146 -8.99 5.45 3.18
CA ARG A 146 -8.72 6.86 2.87
C ARG A 146 -8.08 7.60 4.04
N GLN A 147 -8.59 7.39 5.26
CA GLN A 147 -8.02 8.00 6.47
C GLN A 147 -6.59 7.51 6.72
N LEU A 148 -6.31 6.21 6.55
CA LEU A 148 -4.97 5.64 6.70
C LEU A 148 -4.01 6.19 5.65
N GLU A 149 -4.43 6.31 4.40
CA GLU A 149 -3.62 6.91 3.33
C GLU A 149 -3.30 8.38 3.63
N GLU A 150 -4.25 9.14 4.15
CA GLU A 150 -4.03 10.53 4.54
C GLU A 150 -3.07 10.67 5.73
N LEU A 151 -3.23 9.84 6.77
CA LEU A 151 -2.31 9.81 7.92
C LEU A 151 -0.88 9.46 7.47
N THR A 152 -0.72 8.47 6.62
CA THR A 152 0.58 8.06 6.07
C THR A 152 1.21 9.22 5.28
N ARG A 153 0.41 9.93 4.48
CA ARG A 153 0.86 11.12 3.74
C ARG A 153 1.31 12.25 4.67
N LEU A 154 0.57 12.50 5.75
CA LEU A 154 0.93 13.53 6.74
C LEU A 154 2.23 13.17 7.46
N GLN A 155 2.39 11.92 7.90
CA GLN A 155 3.62 11.43 8.52
C GLN A 155 4.84 11.56 7.60
N ALA A 156 4.69 11.18 6.33
CA ALA A 156 5.74 11.34 5.32
C ALA A 156 6.14 12.82 5.13
N ARG A 157 5.17 13.75 5.17
CA ARG A 157 5.43 15.19 5.08
C ARG A 157 6.17 15.73 6.30
N GLU A 158 5.80 15.32 7.50
CA GLU A 158 6.49 15.75 8.73
C GLU A 158 7.93 15.23 8.75
N LEU A 159 8.15 13.98 8.35
CA LEU A 159 9.49 13.43 8.19
C LEU A 159 10.30 14.22 7.15
N ALA A 160 9.68 14.59 6.03
CA ALA A 160 10.32 15.40 4.99
C ALA A 160 10.73 16.78 5.49
N LYS A 161 9.92 17.42 6.34
CA LYS A 161 10.27 18.69 6.98
C LYS A 161 11.45 18.54 7.94
N ALA A 162 11.44 17.49 8.77
CA ALA A 162 12.53 17.20 9.71
C ALA A 162 13.85 16.98 8.96
N THR A 163 13.86 16.16 7.91
CA THR A 163 15.03 15.91 7.07
C THR A 163 15.56 17.20 6.43
N ARG A 164 14.65 18.02 5.91
CA ARG A 164 15.01 19.32 5.32
C ARG A 164 15.64 20.26 6.32
N ASN A 165 15.18 20.27 7.57
CA ASN A 165 15.77 21.06 8.62
C ASN A 165 17.21 20.60 8.92
N ILE A 166 17.45 19.27 8.97
CA ILE A 166 18.79 18.69 9.17
C ILE A 166 19.73 19.12 8.04
N GLU A 167 19.30 18.99 6.79
CA GLU A 167 20.08 19.44 5.63
C GLU A 167 20.43 20.94 5.71
N THR A 168 19.44 21.76 6.02
CA THR A 168 19.61 23.22 6.14
C THR A 168 20.59 23.58 7.25
N LEU A 169 20.57 22.89 8.40
CA LEU A 169 21.51 23.08 9.50
C LEU A 169 22.93 22.70 9.08
N ASN A 170 23.10 21.60 8.36
CA ASN A 170 24.41 21.14 7.90
C ASN A 170 24.99 22.07 6.82
N ILE A 171 24.17 22.56 5.91
CA ILE A 171 24.60 23.61 4.96
C ILE A 171 25.00 24.88 5.72
N LYS A 172 24.26 25.27 6.76
CA LYS A 172 24.62 26.42 7.60
C LYS A 172 25.97 26.23 8.29
N ALA A 173 26.24 25.05 8.85
CA ALA A 173 27.53 24.71 9.43
C ALA A 173 28.66 24.80 8.41
N LEU A 174 28.44 24.28 7.19
CA LEU A 174 29.37 24.37 6.09
C LEU A 174 29.69 25.83 5.70
N LEU A 175 28.66 26.67 5.64
CA LEU A 175 28.83 28.10 5.31
C LEU A 175 29.60 28.86 6.39
N TYR A 176 29.42 28.47 7.64
CA TYR A 176 30.22 28.99 8.76
C TYR A 176 31.68 28.53 8.67
N TYR A 177 31.90 27.26 8.37
CA TYR A 177 33.25 26.71 8.12
C TYR A 177 33.98 27.45 6.99
N GLY A 178 33.30 27.70 5.87
CA GLY A 178 33.84 28.41 4.72
C GLY A 178 33.87 29.94 4.86
N LYS A 179 33.47 30.49 6.03
CA LYS A 179 33.38 31.96 6.30
C LYS A 179 32.64 32.73 5.20
N VAL A 180 31.54 32.11 4.65
CA VAL A 180 30.81 32.68 3.52
C VAL A 180 30.00 33.89 3.97
N SER A 181 30.14 35.01 3.24
CA SER A 181 29.42 36.25 3.51
C SER A 181 27.90 36.08 3.32
N LYS A 182 27.10 36.75 4.16
CA LYS A 182 25.61 36.64 4.17
C LYS A 182 24.95 36.75 2.77
N PRO A 183 25.31 37.70 1.91
CA PRO A 183 24.70 37.81 0.57
C PRO A 183 24.92 36.57 -0.32
N LYS A 184 26.04 35.86 -0.16
CA LYS A 184 26.39 34.68 -0.95
C LYS A 184 25.78 33.40 -0.42
N GLN A 185 25.35 33.36 0.85
CA GLN A 185 24.81 32.14 1.49
C GLN A 185 23.62 31.58 0.75
N LYS A 186 22.69 32.45 0.26
CA LYS A 186 21.49 32.04 -0.48
C LYS A 186 21.81 31.15 -1.70
N PHE A 187 22.89 31.47 -2.43
CA PHE A 187 23.31 30.69 -3.61
C PHE A 187 23.74 29.28 -3.21
N HIS A 188 24.46 29.14 -2.11
CA HIS A 188 24.88 27.81 -1.64
C HIS A 188 23.69 26.94 -1.22
N TYR A 189 22.69 27.49 -0.50
CA TYR A 189 21.47 26.75 -0.20
C TYR A 189 20.78 26.24 -1.47
N ILE A 190 20.67 27.08 -2.49
CA ILE A 190 20.07 26.69 -3.78
C ILE A 190 20.91 25.58 -4.45
N HIS A 191 22.24 25.71 -4.46
CA HIS A 191 23.14 24.73 -5.10
C HIS A 191 23.03 23.36 -4.43
N TYR A 192 23.09 23.26 -3.11
CA TYR A 192 22.97 21.97 -2.41
C TYR A 192 21.57 21.38 -2.52
N THR A 193 20.52 22.22 -2.46
CA THR A 193 19.15 21.74 -2.71
C THR A 193 18.98 21.16 -4.11
N ASN A 194 19.53 21.84 -5.12
CA ASN A 194 19.48 21.34 -6.49
C ASN A 194 20.32 20.07 -6.66
N LEU A 195 21.50 20.01 -6.02
CA LEU A 195 22.33 18.82 -6.02
C LEU A 195 21.59 17.60 -5.47
N ALA A 196 20.91 17.73 -4.32
CA ALA A 196 20.12 16.64 -3.75
C ALA A 196 19.02 16.18 -4.71
N ARG A 197 18.34 17.11 -5.37
CA ARG A 197 17.30 16.80 -6.36
C ARG A 197 17.84 16.14 -7.61
N ASP A 198 18.97 16.62 -8.13
CA ASP A 198 19.62 16.03 -9.32
C ASP A 198 20.05 14.58 -9.03
N ILE A 199 20.66 14.32 -7.86
CA ILE A 199 21.04 12.97 -7.43
C ILE A 199 19.81 12.06 -7.23
N ALA A 200 18.71 12.61 -6.69
CA ALA A 200 17.46 11.89 -6.51
C ALA A 200 16.68 11.63 -7.82
N GLY A 201 17.15 12.17 -8.95
CA GLY A 201 16.48 12.03 -10.25
C GLY A 201 15.16 12.80 -10.36
N ILE A 202 14.99 13.88 -9.56
CA ILE A 202 13.76 14.68 -9.56
C ILE A 202 13.82 15.76 -10.64
N PRO A 203 12.82 15.83 -11.52
CA PRO A 203 12.78 16.86 -12.57
C PRO A 203 12.83 18.29 -12.01
N LYS A 204 13.51 19.19 -12.72
CA LYS A 204 13.58 20.61 -12.35
C LYS A 204 12.19 21.25 -12.45
N GLY A 205 11.90 22.15 -11.53
CA GLY A 205 10.66 22.93 -11.53
C GLY A 205 9.50 22.35 -10.71
N LEU A 206 9.51 21.07 -10.38
CA LEU A 206 8.48 20.48 -9.50
C LEU A 206 8.60 21.01 -8.07
N LYS A 207 7.49 21.42 -7.49
CA LYS A 207 7.44 21.77 -6.07
C LYS A 207 7.48 20.49 -5.23
N ARG A 208 7.94 20.60 -3.97
CA ARG A 208 8.03 19.46 -3.07
C ARG A 208 6.65 18.83 -2.78
N ASP A 209 5.60 19.64 -2.76
CA ASP A 209 4.22 19.18 -2.55
C ASP A 209 3.61 18.45 -3.76
N GLU A 210 4.24 18.59 -4.92
CA GLU A 210 3.85 17.90 -6.17
C GLU A 210 4.54 16.54 -6.34
N LEU A 211 5.53 16.22 -5.47
CA LEU A 211 6.23 14.96 -5.50
C LEU A 211 5.34 13.81 -5.03
N THR A 212 5.46 12.66 -5.68
CA THR A 212 4.87 11.41 -5.18
C THR A 212 5.52 11.01 -3.86
N GLN A 213 4.87 10.14 -3.10
CA GLN A 213 5.41 9.64 -1.84
C GLN A 213 6.76 8.93 -2.02
N GLY A 214 6.92 8.14 -3.11
CA GLY A 214 8.18 7.49 -3.45
C GLY A 214 9.29 8.50 -3.75
N GLN A 215 9.02 9.50 -4.62
CA GLN A 215 9.98 10.57 -4.93
C GLN A 215 10.39 11.37 -3.70
N LEU A 216 9.41 11.67 -2.82
CA LEU A 216 9.69 12.37 -1.57
C LEU A 216 10.57 11.54 -0.64
N GLY A 217 10.34 10.24 -0.52
CA GLY A 217 11.15 9.32 0.26
C GLY A 217 12.60 9.23 -0.27
N ILE A 218 12.77 9.11 -1.59
CA ILE A 218 14.09 9.11 -2.23
C ILE A 218 14.85 10.43 -1.94
N LEU A 219 14.16 11.57 -2.10
CA LEU A 219 14.77 12.87 -1.84
C LEU A 219 15.24 12.99 -0.38
N GLN A 220 14.42 12.56 0.58
CA GLN A 220 14.77 12.56 2.00
C GLN A 220 16.02 11.76 2.29
N GLN A 221 16.15 10.57 1.70
CA GLN A 221 17.33 9.72 1.89
C GLN A 221 18.59 10.37 1.30
N VAL A 222 18.50 10.97 0.11
CA VAL A 222 19.62 11.68 -0.51
C VAL A 222 20.02 12.90 0.33
N GLU A 223 19.07 13.68 0.85
CA GLU A 223 19.32 14.82 1.74
C GLU A 223 20.05 14.40 3.04
N LEU A 224 19.67 13.25 3.62
CA LEU A 224 20.34 12.71 4.81
C LEU A 224 21.77 12.26 4.50
N ILE A 225 21.97 11.54 3.40
CA ILE A 225 23.31 11.13 2.93
C ILE A 225 24.20 12.35 2.70
N MET A 226 23.68 13.35 1.98
CA MET A 226 24.40 14.60 1.70
C MET A 226 24.74 15.33 2.98
N SER A 227 23.84 15.39 3.93
CA SER A 227 24.07 15.99 5.25
C SER A 227 25.20 15.31 6.02
N ALA A 228 25.25 13.97 6.00
CA ALA A 228 26.33 13.20 6.61
C ALA A 228 27.67 13.46 5.92
N VAL A 229 27.68 13.49 4.58
CA VAL A 229 28.89 13.77 3.77
C VAL A 229 29.40 15.19 4.01
N ILE A 230 28.55 16.19 4.12
CA ILE A 230 28.94 17.56 4.48
C ILE A 230 29.69 17.56 5.83
N ASN A 231 29.17 16.88 6.84
CA ASN A 231 29.83 16.79 8.15
C ASN A 231 31.14 16.03 8.07
N GLU A 232 31.23 14.94 7.31
CA GLU A 232 32.49 14.25 7.03
C GLU A 232 33.53 15.19 6.45
N CYS A 233 33.19 15.93 5.40
CA CYS A 233 34.11 16.89 4.74
C CYS A 233 34.58 18.00 5.69
N ILE A 234 33.71 18.50 6.57
CA ILE A 234 34.09 19.49 7.59
C ILE A 234 35.06 18.88 8.61
N ASN A 235 34.79 17.67 9.10
CA ASN A 235 35.63 16.98 10.08
C ASN A 235 37.02 16.60 9.51
N GLU A 236 37.05 16.25 8.22
CA GLU A 236 38.28 15.96 7.49
C GLU A 236 39.04 17.25 7.11
N GLN A 237 38.52 18.41 7.43
CA GLN A 237 39.11 19.73 7.13
C GLN A 237 39.39 19.97 5.68
N ILE A 238 38.53 19.46 4.79
CA ILE A 238 38.67 19.65 3.34
C ILE A 238 38.54 21.15 3.00
N PRO A 239 39.43 21.70 2.15
CA PRO A 239 39.32 23.08 1.73
C PRO A 239 37.95 23.42 1.16
N PHE A 240 37.38 24.56 1.60
CA PHE A 240 36.01 24.94 1.22
C PHE A 240 35.75 24.97 -0.29
N THR A 241 36.79 25.33 -1.08
CA THR A 241 36.74 25.36 -2.53
C THR A 241 36.53 23.99 -3.18
N LEU A 242 36.91 22.92 -2.51
CA LEU A 242 36.82 21.54 -3.01
C LEU A 242 35.57 20.80 -2.43
N ILE A 243 35.01 21.32 -1.34
CA ILE A 243 33.93 20.61 -0.63
C ILE A 243 32.72 20.33 -1.50
N TYR A 244 32.31 21.26 -2.39
CA TYR A 244 31.14 21.03 -3.24
C TYR A 244 31.32 19.81 -4.16
N GLN A 245 32.48 19.66 -4.74
CA GLN A 245 32.82 18.52 -5.59
C GLN A 245 32.88 17.23 -4.79
N GLU A 246 33.55 17.24 -3.65
CA GLU A 246 33.61 16.08 -2.73
C GLU A 246 32.23 15.65 -2.26
N VAL A 247 31.38 16.60 -1.85
CA VAL A 247 30.01 16.31 -1.42
C VAL A 247 29.21 15.69 -2.56
N ARG A 248 29.36 16.21 -3.78
CA ARG A 248 28.70 15.64 -4.96
C ARG A 248 29.13 14.20 -5.21
N GLU A 249 30.42 13.94 -5.34
CA GLU A 249 30.97 12.62 -5.71
C GLU A 249 30.68 11.58 -4.63
N ARG A 250 30.88 11.91 -3.35
CA ARG A 250 30.61 11.01 -2.23
C ARG A 250 29.11 10.73 -2.05
N THR A 251 28.26 11.76 -2.22
CA THR A 251 26.80 11.60 -2.14
C THR A 251 26.28 10.75 -3.29
N GLU A 252 26.71 11.01 -4.53
CA GLU A 252 26.35 10.20 -5.69
C GLU A 252 26.75 8.73 -5.50
N THR A 253 27.95 8.48 -5.00
CA THR A 253 28.45 7.12 -4.76
C THR A 253 27.63 6.40 -3.69
N LYS A 254 27.38 7.05 -2.53
CA LYS A 254 26.63 6.47 -1.42
C LYS A 254 25.15 6.30 -1.80
N ALA A 255 24.55 7.26 -2.51
CA ALA A 255 23.16 7.20 -2.94
C ALA A 255 22.92 6.16 -4.04
N LYS A 256 23.89 5.88 -4.91
CA LYS A 256 23.77 4.92 -6.02
C LYS A 256 23.38 3.51 -5.54
N VAL A 257 23.93 3.06 -4.44
CA VAL A 257 23.59 1.77 -3.84
C VAL A 257 22.14 1.77 -3.36
N LEU A 258 21.75 2.83 -2.64
CA LEU A 258 20.38 3.00 -2.13
C LEU A 258 19.37 3.13 -3.28
N LEU A 259 19.65 3.96 -4.29
CA LEU A 259 18.75 4.16 -5.43
C LEU A 259 18.53 2.87 -6.24
N LYS A 260 19.57 2.06 -6.42
CA LYS A 260 19.43 0.74 -7.04
C LYS A 260 18.54 -0.21 -6.20
N ALA A 261 18.68 -0.19 -4.88
CA ALA A 261 17.84 -0.99 -3.99
C ALA A 261 16.39 -0.52 -4.03
N LEU A 262 16.13 0.80 -4.00
CA LEU A 262 14.79 1.38 -4.06
C LEU A 262 14.11 1.13 -5.42
N GLN A 263 14.82 1.26 -6.53
CA GLN A 263 14.30 0.90 -7.87
C GLN A 263 13.89 -0.57 -7.95
N LYS A 264 14.63 -1.44 -7.26
CA LYS A 264 14.28 -2.86 -7.16
C LYS A 264 13.03 -3.08 -6.33
N ILE A 265 12.83 -2.29 -5.26
CA ILE A 265 11.63 -2.32 -4.42
C ILE A 265 10.42 -1.74 -5.17
N GLU A 266 10.56 -0.61 -5.87
CA GLU A 266 9.47 -0.03 -6.67
C GLU A 266 9.02 -0.96 -7.81
N SER A 267 9.93 -1.78 -8.34
CA SER A 267 9.56 -2.83 -9.30
C SER A 267 8.81 -4.00 -8.66
N VAL A 268 8.86 -4.17 -7.34
CA VAL A 268 8.17 -5.20 -6.54
C VAL A 268 6.88 -4.66 -5.92
N ASP A 269 6.78 -3.35 -5.68
CA ASP A 269 5.74 -2.71 -4.84
C ASP A 269 4.39 -2.47 -5.55
N ASN A 270 4.15 -3.12 -6.70
CA ASN A 270 2.82 -3.19 -7.31
C ASN A 270 2.12 -4.55 -7.07
N GLY A 271 2.63 -5.36 -6.15
CA GLY A 271 2.01 -6.57 -5.62
C GLY A 271 1.71 -6.43 -4.12
N PRO A 272 0.85 -7.29 -3.54
CA PRO A 272 0.56 -7.24 -2.11
C PRO A 272 1.84 -7.44 -1.29
N VAL A 273 2.05 -6.56 -0.31
CA VAL A 273 3.25 -6.42 0.56
C VAL A 273 3.45 -7.63 1.52
N TRP A 274 3.40 -8.86 1.04
CA TRP A 274 3.50 -10.06 1.90
C TRP A 274 4.39 -11.15 1.32
N SER A 275 5.61 -10.81 0.91
CA SER A 275 6.66 -11.81 0.74
C SER A 275 8.03 -11.23 1.11
N LEU A 276 8.19 -10.95 2.40
CA LEU A 276 9.52 -11.02 3.01
C LEU A 276 9.79 -12.50 3.27
N GLU A 277 10.24 -13.22 2.25
CA GLU A 277 10.91 -14.49 2.47
C GLU A 277 12.23 -14.19 3.16
N TYR A 278 12.30 -14.57 4.43
CA TYR A 278 13.56 -14.77 5.13
C TYR A 278 14.28 -15.91 4.39
N SER A 279 15.25 -15.56 3.57
CA SER A 279 16.23 -16.54 3.09
C SER A 279 17.09 -16.93 4.30
N GLU A 280 16.75 -18.06 4.91
CA GLU A 280 17.67 -18.75 5.82
C GLU A 280 18.92 -19.10 5.03
N ASN A 281 20.01 -18.41 5.30
CA ASN A 281 21.35 -18.84 4.93
C ASN A 281 21.63 -20.18 5.64
N LYS A 282 21.42 -21.28 4.94
CA LYS A 282 22.05 -22.55 5.31
C LYS A 282 23.54 -22.40 5.06
N GLY A 283 24.25 -22.07 6.13
CA GLY A 283 25.69 -22.19 6.18
C GLY A 283 26.05 -23.67 6.01
N GLU A 284 26.59 -24.03 4.87
CA GLU A 284 27.36 -25.27 4.72
C GLU A 284 28.67 -25.10 5.46
N ASN A 285 28.70 -25.63 6.68
CA ASN A 285 29.97 -26.00 7.32
C ASN A 285 30.44 -27.33 6.73
N SER A 286 31.39 -27.28 5.81
CA SER A 286 32.24 -28.40 5.49
C SER A 286 33.59 -28.20 6.20
N TYR A 287 33.77 -28.89 7.32
CA TYR A 287 35.09 -29.20 7.83
C TYR A 287 35.48 -30.55 7.28
N GLU A 288 36.48 -30.60 6.44
CA GLU A 288 37.54 -31.61 6.37
C GLU A 288 38.90 -30.90 6.13
#